data_7cad6dae9366a63fd62b1dab60232506
#
_entry.id   7cad6dae9366a63fd62b1dab60232506
#
_cell.length_a   1.000
_cell.length_b   1.000
_cell.length_c   1.000
_cell.angle_alpha   90.00
_cell.angle_beta   90.00
_cell.angle_gamma   90.00
#
_symmetry.space_group_name_H-M   'P 1'
#
loop_
_entity.id
_entity.type
_entity.pdbx_description
1 polymer ?
#
loop_
_entity_poly.entity_id
_entity_poly.type
_entity_poly.pdbx_seq_one_letter_code
_entity_poly.pdbx_strand_id
1 'polypeptide(L)'
;MDVLLFRALSLLGLAILVALAARRLRLPYTVGLVLAGTALAATRSHAGLALTHDLIFDVVLPPLLFEAALNLRWSDLSRDLVPVVALSIVGVALCAGVVAGGLIAFLGWPIESALVFGALISATDPIAVIALIKESRVTGRLSILIEAESLFNDGAAAVLFALILAWAGHDPASAQDPLAIITTFVIIAGGGIAAGFGVGLIAVMIAGTSEDHLVETALTVVAAFGSFLIAEHFGASGVLASVAAGMTMGNLGVLMPKERFGLSITPHGRAFVLEFWEFAAFLANSLVFLLIGSAMATIDFAREGILALTLVIALALLGRAVAVYPVCLAFLRSRWAIPLNQQHLMWWGGLRGALALALALALPADLPRRDDILISAFAVVAFSVIVQGLTAPLALKALRLTPKRR
;
A
#
# COMPACT_ATOMS: atom_id res chain seq x y z
N MET A 1 4.28 5.41 31.49
CA MET A 1 4.89 4.29 30.75
C MET A 1 3.99 3.04 30.79
N ASP A 2 3.47 2.68 31.96
CA ASP A 2 2.62 1.47 32.13
C ASP A 2 1.34 1.46 31.30
N VAL A 3 0.69 2.61 31.13
CA VAL A 3 -0.55 2.73 30.33
C VAL A 3 -0.30 2.47 28.84
N LEU A 4 0.81 2.98 28.28
CA LEU A 4 1.15 2.77 26.87
C LEU A 4 1.52 1.30 26.60
N LEU A 5 2.32 0.71 27.48
CA LEU A 5 2.70 -0.70 27.41
C LEU A 5 1.48 -1.61 27.52
N PHE A 6 0.59 -1.35 28.49
CA PHE A 6 -0.64 -2.11 28.66
C PHE A 6 -1.53 -2.03 27.40
N ARG A 7 -1.65 -0.84 26.80
CA ARG A 7 -2.42 -0.63 25.55
C ARG A 7 -1.81 -1.40 24.38
N ALA A 8 -0.49 -1.30 24.19
CA ALA A 8 0.21 -2.02 23.13
C ALA A 8 0.04 -3.54 23.27
N LEU A 9 0.19 -4.08 24.48
CA LEU A 9 -0.01 -5.50 24.76
C LEU A 9 -1.47 -5.93 24.56
N SER A 10 -2.44 -5.08 24.93
CA SER A 10 -3.87 -5.36 24.73
C SER A 10 -4.22 -5.41 23.24
N LEU A 11 -3.71 -4.49 22.42
CA LEU A 11 -3.89 -4.50 20.97
C LEU A 11 -3.22 -5.72 20.33
N LEU A 12 -2.01 -6.07 20.76
CA LEU A 12 -1.34 -7.28 20.27
C LEU A 12 -2.11 -8.54 20.65
N GLY A 13 -2.57 -8.64 21.91
CA GLY A 13 -3.40 -9.76 22.36
C GLY A 13 -4.70 -9.89 21.56
N LEU A 14 -5.36 -8.76 21.31
CA LEU A 14 -6.57 -8.73 20.45
C LEU A 14 -6.24 -9.17 19.02
N ALA A 15 -5.14 -8.70 18.44
CA ALA A 15 -4.71 -9.10 17.09
C ALA A 15 -4.47 -10.61 17.00
N ILE A 16 -3.84 -11.22 18.01
CA ILE A 16 -3.63 -12.67 18.07
C ILE A 16 -4.97 -13.42 18.15
N LEU A 17 -5.88 -12.97 19.01
CA LEU A 17 -7.22 -13.58 19.13
C LEU A 17 -7.99 -13.49 17.80
N VAL A 18 -7.93 -12.33 17.12
CA VAL A 18 -8.54 -12.13 15.81
C VAL A 18 -7.90 -13.04 14.78
N ALA A 19 -6.57 -13.20 14.77
CA ALA A 19 -5.88 -14.11 13.85
C ALA A 19 -6.34 -15.56 14.01
N LEU A 20 -6.48 -16.03 15.25
CA LEU A 20 -6.97 -17.37 15.57
C LEU A 20 -8.45 -17.53 15.14
N ALA A 21 -9.28 -16.55 15.44
CA ALA A 21 -10.70 -16.55 15.08
C ALA A 21 -10.89 -16.50 13.55
N ALA A 22 -10.18 -15.62 12.85
CA ALA A 22 -10.24 -15.47 11.40
C ALA A 22 -9.85 -16.78 10.69
N ARG A 23 -8.77 -17.44 11.13
CA ARG A 23 -8.38 -18.77 10.60
C ARG A 23 -9.47 -19.80 10.80
N ARG A 24 -10.11 -19.83 11.99
CA ARG A 24 -11.18 -20.79 12.32
C ARG A 24 -12.45 -20.54 11.51
N LEU A 25 -12.80 -19.26 11.29
CA LEU A 25 -13.96 -18.83 10.54
C LEU A 25 -13.73 -18.73 9.03
N ARG A 26 -12.50 -18.96 8.57
CA ARG A 26 -12.06 -18.78 7.16
C ARG A 26 -12.36 -17.38 6.63
N LEU A 27 -12.16 -16.37 7.46
CA LEU A 27 -12.30 -14.96 7.12
C LEU A 27 -10.92 -14.38 6.81
N PRO A 28 -10.82 -13.40 5.91
CA PRO A 28 -9.60 -12.62 5.75
C PRO A 28 -9.22 -11.93 7.06
N TYR A 29 -7.94 -12.02 7.44
CA TYR A 29 -7.45 -11.49 8.71
C TYR A 29 -7.71 -9.99 8.90
N THR A 30 -7.47 -9.20 7.84
CA THR A 30 -7.69 -7.75 7.82
C THR A 30 -9.14 -7.35 8.10
N VAL A 31 -10.11 -8.11 7.56
CA VAL A 31 -11.53 -7.92 7.85
C VAL A 31 -11.81 -8.14 9.33
N GLY A 32 -11.27 -9.23 9.90
CA GLY A 32 -11.39 -9.52 11.32
C GLY A 32 -10.87 -8.41 12.21
N LEU A 33 -9.71 -7.83 11.85
CA LEU A 33 -9.09 -6.73 12.59
C LEU A 33 -9.94 -5.46 12.56
N VAL A 34 -10.47 -5.07 11.39
CA VAL A 34 -11.33 -3.89 11.27
C VAL A 34 -12.61 -4.07 12.09
N LEU A 35 -13.25 -5.23 12.01
CA LEU A 35 -14.45 -5.51 12.81
C LEU A 35 -14.15 -5.50 14.32
N ALA A 36 -13.03 -6.08 14.74
CA ALA A 36 -12.60 -6.07 16.14
C ALA A 36 -12.27 -4.64 16.63
N GLY A 37 -11.62 -3.84 15.81
CA GLY A 37 -11.33 -2.42 16.10
C GLY A 37 -12.62 -1.61 16.27
N THR A 38 -13.59 -1.80 15.37
CA THR A 38 -14.90 -1.15 15.46
C THR A 38 -15.66 -1.58 16.73
N ALA A 39 -15.64 -2.88 17.06
CA ALA A 39 -16.25 -3.38 18.28
C ALA A 39 -15.57 -2.83 19.54
N LEU A 40 -14.23 -2.72 19.54
CA LEU A 40 -13.46 -2.13 20.65
C LEU A 40 -13.87 -0.67 20.90
N ALA A 41 -13.99 0.14 19.85
CA ALA A 41 -14.43 1.53 19.96
C ALA A 41 -15.86 1.66 20.52
N ALA A 42 -16.77 0.76 20.10
CA ALA A 42 -18.15 0.73 20.60
C ALA A 42 -18.24 0.47 22.11
N THR A 43 -17.29 -0.23 22.72
CA THR A 43 -17.23 -0.49 24.18
C THR A 43 -16.71 0.71 24.98
N ARG A 44 -16.47 1.87 24.36
CA ARG A 44 -15.81 3.06 24.96
C ARG A 44 -14.43 2.78 25.56
N SER A 45 -13.87 1.62 25.33
CA SER A 45 -12.50 1.27 25.66
C SER A 45 -11.60 1.86 24.58
N HIS A 46 -11.41 3.19 24.59
CA HIS A 46 -10.47 3.81 23.67
C HIS A 46 -9.09 3.22 23.94
N ALA A 47 -8.52 2.58 22.93
CA ALA A 47 -7.16 2.05 23.02
C ALA A 47 -6.11 3.16 23.28
N GLY A 48 -6.54 4.42 23.24
CA GLY A 48 -5.75 5.63 23.50
C GLY A 48 -4.62 5.85 22.52
N LEU A 49 -4.54 5.03 21.48
CA LEU A 49 -3.76 5.26 20.28
C LEU A 49 -4.70 5.79 19.20
N ALA A 50 -4.49 7.03 18.78
CA ALA A 50 -5.21 7.60 17.66
C ALA A 50 -4.56 7.14 16.35
N LEU A 51 -5.38 6.93 15.33
CA LEU A 51 -4.92 6.75 13.97
C LEU A 51 -4.45 8.11 13.46
N THR A 52 -3.14 8.32 13.39
CA THR A 52 -2.53 9.56 12.91
C THR A 52 -1.75 9.31 11.63
N HIS A 53 -1.51 10.38 10.86
CA HIS A 53 -0.62 10.31 9.69
C HIS A 53 0.75 9.76 10.07
N ASP A 54 1.42 10.34 11.08
CA ASP A 54 2.77 9.99 11.49
C ASP A 54 2.88 8.51 11.90
N LEU A 55 1.85 7.98 12.61
CA LEU A 55 1.84 6.57 12.98
C LEU A 55 1.80 5.67 11.75
N ILE A 56 0.96 5.99 10.76
CA ILE A 56 0.85 5.15 9.57
C ILE A 56 2.08 5.36 8.70
N PHE A 57 2.49 6.61 8.47
CA PHE A 57 3.50 6.97 7.48
C PHE A 57 4.90 6.61 7.95
N ASP A 58 5.26 6.99 9.21
CA ASP A 58 6.63 6.81 9.71
C ASP A 58 6.87 5.45 10.37
N VAL A 59 5.81 4.80 10.89
CA VAL A 59 5.97 3.56 11.66
C VAL A 59 5.43 2.34 10.93
N VAL A 60 4.26 2.44 10.28
CA VAL A 60 3.58 1.29 9.68
C VAL A 60 4.02 1.04 8.23
N LEU A 61 4.09 2.09 7.41
CA LEU A 61 4.38 1.93 5.97
C LEU A 61 5.79 1.41 5.69
N PRO A 62 6.89 1.89 6.33
CA PRO A 62 8.23 1.41 6.02
C PRO A 62 8.38 -0.11 6.13
N PRO A 63 7.96 -0.79 7.24
CA PRO A 63 8.05 -2.24 7.32
C PRO A 63 7.17 -2.97 6.30
N LEU A 64 5.98 -2.48 5.98
CA LEU A 64 5.10 -3.11 5.01
C LEU A 64 5.67 -3.08 3.59
N LEU A 65 6.13 -1.89 3.19
CA LEU A 65 6.71 -1.67 1.86
C LEU A 65 8.05 -2.39 1.71
N PHE A 66 8.88 -2.34 2.74
CA PHE A 66 10.19 -2.99 2.71
C PHE A 66 10.07 -4.51 2.68
N GLU A 67 9.17 -5.13 3.48
CA GLU A 67 8.92 -6.58 3.46
C GLU A 67 8.46 -7.04 2.09
N ALA A 68 7.46 -6.38 1.50
CA ALA A 68 6.96 -6.70 0.18
C ALA A 68 8.05 -6.58 -0.89
N ALA A 69 8.83 -5.48 -0.85
CA ALA A 69 9.92 -5.22 -1.78
C ALA A 69 11.09 -6.21 -1.62
N LEU A 70 11.40 -6.61 -0.38
CA LEU A 70 12.46 -7.57 -0.05
C LEU A 70 12.20 -8.94 -0.69
N ASN A 71 10.94 -9.34 -0.75
CA ASN A 71 10.51 -10.63 -1.30
C ASN A 71 10.38 -10.64 -2.83
N LEU A 72 10.36 -9.46 -3.47
CA LEU A 72 10.15 -9.33 -4.91
C LEU A 72 11.44 -9.58 -5.69
N ARG A 73 11.52 -10.73 -6.38
CA ARG A 73 12.69 -11.10 -7.19
C ARG A 73 12.75 -10.30 -8.48
N TRP A 74 13.88 -9.64 -8.72
CA TRP A 74 14.12 -8.91 -9.97
C TRP A 74 13.99 -9.80 -11.22
N SER A 75 14.44 -11.06 -11.16
CA SER A 75 14.32 -12.01 -12.26
C SER A 75 12.88 -12.25 -12.72
N ASP A 76 11.94 -12.17 -11.80
CA ASP A 76 10.52 -12.40 -12.06
C ASP A 76 9.84 -11.09 -12.44
N LEU A 77 10.12 -9.99 -11.71
CA LEU A 77 9.62 -8.66 -11.99
C LEU A 77 10.04 -8.16 -13.37
N SER A 78 11.31 -8.33 -13.76
CA SER A 78 11.85 -7.83 -15.02
C SER A 78 11.13 -8.36 -16.27
N ARG A 79 10.52 -9.55 -16.17
CA ARG A 79 9.72 -10.15 -17.26
C ARG A 79 8.42 -9.41 -17.49
N ASP A 80 7.84 -8.86 -16.43
CA ASP A 80 6.55 -8.17 -16.41
C ASP A 80 6.65 -6.71 -15.99
N LEU A 81 7.85 -6.12 -16.00
CA LEU A 81 8.09 -4.74 -15.59
C LEU A 81 7.25 -3.74 -16.39
N VAL A 82 7.12 -3.96 -17.70
CA VAL A 82 6.37 -3.04 -18.58
C VAL A 82 4.89 -2.96 -18.21
N PRO A 83 4.14 -4.07 -18.09
CA PRO A 83 2.75 -4.00 -17.65
C PRO A 83 2.62 -3.53 -16.18
N VAL A 84 3.53 -3.87 -15.29
CA VAL A 84 3.52 -3.38 -13.90
C VAL A 84 3.67 -1.86 -13.86
N VAL A 85 4.67 -1.30 -14.53
CA VAL A 85 4.88 0.16 -14.58
C VAL A 85 3.71 0.87 -15.27
N ALA A 86 3.17 0.30 -16.35
CA ALA A 86 2.01 0.87 -17.01
C ALA A 86 0.77 0.90 -16.12
N LEU A 87 0.48 -0.19 -15.41
CA LEU A 87 -0.63 -0.26 -14.46
C LEU A 87 -0.43 0.69 -13.27
N SER A 88 0.79 0.77 -12.75
CA SER A 88 1.09 1.60 -11.58
C SER A 88 1.13 3.11 -11.90
N ILE A 89 1.59 3.52 -13.08
CA ILE A 89 1.69 4.95 -13.42
C ILE A 89 0.44 5.39 -14.19
N VAL A 90 0.20 4.78 -15.37
CA VAL A 90 -0.95 5.15 -16.20
C VAL A 90 -2.26 4.77 -15.54
N GLY A 91 -2.30 3.58 -14.88
CA GLY A 91 -3.49 3.13 -14.14
C GLY A 91 -3.84 4.06 -12.98
N VAL A 92 -2.85 4.50 -12.19
CA VAL A 92 -3.05 5.48 -11.09
C VAL A 92 -3.59 6.80 -11.64
N ALA A 93 -2.98 7.35 -12.68
CA ALA A 93 -3.42 8.60 -13.30
C ALA A 93 -4.86 8.50 -13.86
N LEU A 94 -5.18 7.39 -14.53
CA LEU A 94 -6.53 7.13 -15.04
C LEU A 94 -7.55 6.98 -13.91
N CYS A 95 -7.21 6.22 -12.86
CA CYS A 95 -8.07 6.06 -11.69
C CYS A 95 -8.33 7.40 -11.02
N ALA A 96 -7.29 8.17 -10.74
CA ALA A 96 -7.40 9.49 -10.12
C ALA A 96 -8.23 10.44 -10.98
N GLY A 97 -8.00 10.47 -12.30
CA GLY A 97 -8.75 11.30 -13.24
C GLY A 97 -10.25 10.96 -13.32
N VAL A 98 -10.59 9.66 -13.36
CA VAL A 98 -11.99 9.20 -13.37
C VAL A 98 -12.70 9.56 -12.06
N VAL A 99 -12.04 9.32 -10.93
CA VAL A 99 -12.61 9.64 -9.62
C VAL A 99 -12.80 11.16 -9.49
N ALA A 100 -11.77 11.95 -9.78
CA ALA A 100 -11.84 13.41 -9.70
C ALA A 100 -12.90 13.99 -10.66
N GLY A 101 -12.91 13.53 -11.91
CA GLY A 101 -13.92 13.97 -12.89
C GLY A 101 -15.35 13.63 -12.46
N GLY A 102 -15.56 12.47 -11.87
CA GLY A 102 -16.85 12.07 -11.33
C GLY A 102 -17.29 12.90 -10.13
N LEU A 103 -16.37 13.21 -9.20
CA LEU A 103 -16.65 14.07 -8.04
C LEU A 103 -17.00 15.50 -8.45
N ILE A 104 -16.30 16.05 -9.45
CA ILE A 104 -16.60 17.36 -9.98
C ILE A 104 -17.99 17.35 -10.67
N ALA A 105 -18.23 16.37 -11.53
CA ALA A 105 -19.44 16.32 -12.36
C ALA A 105 -20.72 16.03 -11.56
N PHE A 106 -20.67 15.14 -10.57
CA PHE A 106 -21.85 14.65 -9.85
C PHE A 106 -22.02 15.25 -8.45
N LEU A 107 -20.91 15.63 -7.78
CA LEU A 107 -20.96 16.17 -6.41
C LEU A 107 -20.52 17.64 -6.32
N GLY A 108 -20.09 18.23 -7.45
CA GLY A 108 -19.69 19.64 -7.50
C GLY A 108 -18.47 19.95 -6.62
N TRP A 109 -17.54 18.99 -6.47
CA TRP A 109 -16.34 19.20 -5.68
C TRP A 109 -15.39 20.20 -6.38
N PRO A 110 -14.67 21.06 -5.61
CA PRO A 110 -13.56 21.84 -6.15
C PRO A 110 -12.51 20.93 -6.79
N ILE A 111 -11.87 21.41 -7.85
CA ILE A 111 -10.92 20.61 -8.63
C ILE A 111 -9.74 20.13 -7.78
N GLU A 112 -9.24 20.97 -6.86
CA GLU A 112 -8.13 20.63 -5.97
C GLU A 112 -8.51 19.45 -5.07
N SER A 113 -9.67 19.54 -4.40
CA SER A 113 -10.17 18.50 -3.50
C SER A 113 -10.47 17.20 -4.24
N ALA A 114 -11.04 17.31 -5.44
CA ALA A 114 -11.37 16.14 -6.26
C ALA A 114 -10.10 15.41 -6.77
N LEU A 115 -9.10 16.16 -7.22
CA LEU A 115 -7.82 15.58 -7.66
C LEU A 115 -7.04 14.96 -6.49
N VAL A 116 -6.99 15.64 -5.34
CA VAL A 116 -6.37 15.11 -4.12
C VAL A 116 -7.03 13.81 -3.71
N PHE A 117 -8.37 13.77 -3.64
CA PHE A 117 -9.10 12.54 -3.33
C PHE A 117 -8.86 11.43 -4.37
N GLY A 118 -8.87 11.78 -5.66
CA GLY A 118 -8.59 10.85 -6.75
C GLY A 118 -7.20 10.22 -6.62
N ALA A 119 -6.19 11.01 -6.28
CA ALA A 119 -4.82 10.52 -6.09
C ALA A 119 -4.70 9.58 -4.89
N LEU A 120 -5.15 10.01 -3.70
CA LEU A 120 -5.04 9.19 -2.49
C LEU A 120 -5.82 7.87 -2.58
N ILE A 121 -7.01 7.89 -3.24
CA ILE A 121 -7.82 6.68 -3.36
C ILE A 121 -7.36 5.77 -4.50
N SER A 122 -6.41 6.19 -5.33
CA SER A 122 -5.86 5.34 -6.40
C SER A 122 -4.89 4.28 -5.87
N ALA A 123 -4.25 4.49 -4.72
CA ALA A 123 -3.42 3.51 -4.03
C ALA A 123 -4.20 2.23 -3.72
N THR A 124 -3.58 1.05 -3.85
CA THR A 124 -4.22 -0.24 -3.60
C THR A 124 -3.40 -1.10 -2.65
N ASP A 125 -4.07 -1.78 -1.75
CA ASP A 125 -3.47 -2.70 -0.77
C ASP A 125 -3.81 -4.16 -1.14
N PRO A 126 -2.84 -4.97 -1.55
CA PRO A 126 -3.09 -6.33 -2.00
C PRO A 126 -3.07 -7.36 -0.86
N ILE A 127 -2.81 -6.97 0.40
CA ILE A 127 -2.50 -7.88 1.51
C ILE A 127 -3.53 -9.00 1.64
N ALA A 128 -4.82 -8.64 1.67
CA ALA A 128 -5.88 -9.64 1.80
C ALA A 128 -5.97 -10.58 0.58
N VAL A 129 -5.72 -10.06 -0.63
CA VAL A 129 -5.76 -10.85 -1.87
C VAL A 129 -4.52 -11.73 -1.98
N ILE A 130 -3.34 -11.22 -1.63
CA ILE A 130 -2.09 -12.00 -1.62
C ILE A 130 -2.17 -13.13 -0.59
N ALA A 131 -2.67 -12.85 0.63
CA ALA A 131 -2.89 -13.88 1.63
C ALA A 131 -3.80 -14.99 1.11
N LEU A 132 -4.91 -14.62 0.44
CA LEU A 132 -5.83 -15.56 -0.18
C LEU A 132 -5.20 -16.36 -1.33
N ILE A 133 -4.40 -15.70 -2.18
CA ILE A 133 -3.67 -16.35 -3.28
C ILE A 133 -2.68 -17.38 -2.71
N LYS A 134 -1.91 -17.02 -1.69
CA LYS A 134 -0.98 -17.91 -0.98
C LYS A 134 -1.71 -19.11 -0.35
N GLU A 135 -2.81 -18.87 0.37
CA GLU A 135 -3.64 -19.93 0.98
C GLU A 135 -4.26 -20.86 -0.07
N SER A 136 -4.70 -20.31 -1.19
CA SER A 136 -5.27 -21.06 -2.31
C SER A 136 -4.22 -21.74 -3.18
N ARG A 137 -2.92 -21.63 -2.85
CA ARG A 137 -1.79 -22.17 -3.61
C ARG A 137 -1.78 -21.73 -5.09
N VAL A 138 -2.31 -20.55 -5.37
CA VAL A 138 -2.17 -19.92 -6.68
C VAL A 138 -0.78 -19.31 -6.72
N THR A 139 0.12 -19.92 -7.46
CA THR A 139 1.52 -19.48 -7.62
C THR A 139 1.76 -19.00 -9.04
N GLY A 140 2.82 -18.24 -9.25
CA GLY A 140 3.29 -17.83 -10.57
C GLY A 140 3.03 -16.36 -10.89
N ARG A 141 2.96 -16.05 -12.19
CA ARG A 141 2.92 -14.70 -12.74
C ARG A 141 1.88 -13.77 -12.12
N LEU A 142 0.67 -14.28 -11.83
CA LEU A 142 -0.43 -13.47 -11.30
C LEU A 142 -0.12 -12.90 -9.91
N SER A 143 0.47 -13.71 -9.03
CA SER A 143 0.87 -13.23 -7.69
C SER A 143 1.90 -12.10 -7.78
N ILE A 144 2.91 -12.28 -8.65
CA ILE A 144 3.96 -11.28 -8.89
C ILE A 144 3.37 -10.00 -9.46
N LEU A 145 2.44 -10.10 -10.43
CA LEU A 145 1.78 -8.94 -11.03
C LEU A 145 0.98 -8.13 -10.00
N ILE A 146 0.19 -8.81 -9.16
CA ILE A 146 -0.64 -8.15 -8.13
C ILE A 146 0.25 -7.50 -7.07
N GLU A 147 1.27 -8.21 -6.59
CA GLU A 147 2.18 -7.74 -5.56
C GLU A 147 3.03 -6.55 -6.05
N ALA A 148 3.64 -6.70 -7.22
CA ALA A 148 4.45 -5.64 -7.82
C ALA A 148 3.61 -4.43 -8.24
N GLU A 149 2.44 -4.64 -8.88
CA GLU A 149 1.55 -3.55 -9.29
C GLU A 149 1.14 -2.71 -8.08
N SER A 150 0.75 -3.34 -6.98
CA SER A 150 0.33 -2.61 -5.80
C SER A 150 1.49 -1.86 -5.13
N LEU A 151 2.64 -2.50 -5.00
CA LEU A 151 3.83 -1.87 -4.42
C LEU A 151 4.27 -0.61 -5.18
N PHE A 152 4.28 -0.67 -6.53
CA PHE A 152 4.61 0.48 -7.36
C PHE A 152 3.47 1.50 -7.45
N ASN A 153 2.21 1.05 -7.36
CA ASN A 153 1.03 1.89 -7.31
C ASN A 153 1.04 2.79 -6.06
N ASP A 154 1.40 2.26 -4.89
CA ASP A 154 1.53 3.03 -3.66
C ASP A 154 2.55 4.16 -3.82
N GLY A 155 3.70 3.87 -4.40
CA GLY A 155 4.69 4.89 -4.72
C GLY A 155 4.18 5.93 -5.73
N ALA A 156 3.52 5.50 -6.80
CA ALA A 156 2.96 6.39 -7.82
C ALA A 156 1.84 7.28 -7.26
N ALA A 157 0.96 6.71 -6.43
CA ALA A 157 -0.12 7.45 -5.77
C ALA A 157 0.41 8.51 -4.79
N ALA A 158 1.43 8.15 -3.97
CA ALA A 158 2.06 9.09 -3.06
C ALA A 158 2.75 10.25 -3.81
N VAL A 159 3.44 9.97 -4.91
CA VAL A 159 4.05 11.01 -5.75
C VAL A 159 2.99 11.88 -6.40
N LEU A 160 1.94 11.30 -6.98
CA LEU A 160 0.84 12.05 -7.60
C LEU A 160 0.13 12.94 -6.57
N PHE A 161 -0.12 12.42 -5.36
CA PHE A 161 -0.70 13.16 -4.26
C PHE A 161 0.16 14.36 -3.88
N ALA A 162 1.48 14.17 -3.70
CA ALA A 162 2.42 15.24 -3.37
C ALA A 162 2.48 16.33 -4.46
N LEU A 163 2.45 15.94 -5.75
CA LEU A 163 2.42 16.87 -6.88
C LEU A 163 1.13 17.69 -6.89
N ILE A 164 -0.03 17.07 -6.63
CA ILE A 164 -1.31 17.78 -6.61
C ILE A 164 -1.38 18.72 -5.42
N LEU A 165 -0.89 18.33 -4.24
CA LEU A 165 -0.82 19.22 -3.08
C LEU A 165 0.11 20.41 -3.32
N ALA A 166 1.28 20.17 -3.92
CA ALA A 166 2.18 21.24 -4.29
C ALA A 166 1.55 22.22 -5.28
N TRP A 167 0.79 21.70 -6.25
CA TRP A 167 0.04 22.52 -7.20
C TRP A 167 -1.09 23.31 -6.51
N ALA A 168 -1.86 22.68 -5.61
CA ALA A 168 -2.98 23.31 -4.92
C ALA A 168 -2.55 24.40 -3.90
N GLY A 169 -1.34 24.29 -3.35
CA GLY A 169 -0.78 25.24 -2.39
C GLY A 169 -0.08 26.46 -3.01
N HIS A 170 0.06 26.53 -4.33
CA HIS A 170 0.70 27.63 -5.05
C HIS A 170 -0.33 28.48 -5.79
N ASP A 171 -0.02 29.77 -5.98
CA ASP A 171 -0.80 30.66 -6.85
C ASP A 171 -0.96 30.01 -8.24
N PRO A 172 -2.20 29.84 -8.75
CA PRO A 172 -2.45 29.18 -10.04
C PRO A 172 -1.64 29.74 -11.21
N ALA A 173 -1.15 30.99 -11.11
CA ALA A 173 -0.32 31.61 -12.11
C ALA A 173 1.12 31.05 -12.19
N SER A 174 1.65 30.51 -11.09
CA SER A 174 3.01 29.92 -11.03
C SER A 174 3.02 28.39 -11.31
N ALA A 175 1.87 27.73 -11.22
CA ALA A 175 1.74 26.29 -11.40
C ALA A 175 1.65 25.82 -12.86
N GLN A 176 1.75 26.74 -13.83
CA GLN A 176 1.58 26.43 -15.26
C GLN A 176 2.88 26.09 -16.02
N ASP A 177 4.03 26.09 -15.33
CA ASP A 177 5.28 25.71 -16.00
C ASP A 177 5.44 24.17 -16.05
N PRO A 178 5.31 23.54 -17.22
CA PRO A 178 5.51 22.10 -17.37
C PRO A 178 6.89 21.64 -16.89
N LEU A 179 7.90 22.49 -16.98
CA LEU A 179 9.25 22.18 -16.54
C LEU A 179 9.32 22.07 -15.00
N ALA A 180 8.63 22.93 -14.29
CA ALA A 180 8.53 22.88 -12.83
C ALA A 180 7.85 21.57 -12.36
N ILE A 181 6.77 21.14 -13.01
CA ILE A 181 6.09 19.88 -12.70
C ILE A 181 7.02 18.68 -12.93
N ILE A 182 7.71 18.64 -14.07
CA ILE A 182 8.67 17.56 -14.37
C ILE A 182 9.81 17.54 -13.37
N THR A 183 10.36 18.71 -13.02
CA THR A 183 11.44 18.81 -12.04
C THR A 183 11.00 18.33 -10.67
N THR A 184 9.83 18.72 -10.21
CA THR A 184 9.24 18.27 -8.94
C THR A 184 9.02 16.76 -8.95
N PHE A 185 8.50 16.22 -10.04
CA PHE A 185 8.33 14.76 -10.20
C PHE A 185 9.69 14.03 -10.12
N VAL A 186 10.71 14.51 -10.81
CA VAL A 186 12.05 13.90 -10.79
C VAL A 186 12.67 13.96 -9.40
N ILE A 187 12.50 15.06 -8.67
CA ILE A 187 12.98 15.19 -7.29
C ILE A 187 12.24 14.21 -6.37
N ILE A 188 10.92 14.20 -6.39
CA ILE A 188 10.14 13.37 -5.48
C ILE A 188 10.35 11.87 -5.79
N ALA A 189 10.15 11.45 -7.03
CA ALA A 189 10.23 10.04 -7.40
C ALA A 189 11.68 9.57 -7.55
N GLY A 190 12.49 10.29 -8.34
CA GLY A 190 13.89 9.94 -8.61
C GLY A 190 14.75 10.05 -7.37
N GLY A 191 14.55 11.09 -6.55
CA GLY A 191 15.22 11.28 -5.27
C GLY A 191 14.93 10.16 -4.29
N GLY A 192 13.64 9.73 -4.18
CA GLY A 192 13.25 8.61 -3.34
C GLY A 192 13.92 7.31 -3.77
N ILE A 193 13.85 6.97 -5.06
CA ILE A 193 14.49 5.76 -5.60
C ILE A 193 16.01 5.80 -5.39
N ALA A 194 16.67 6.94 -5.64
CA ALA A 194 18.12 7.10 -5.46
C ALA A 194 18.54 6.96 -3.99
N ALA A 195 17.80 7.58 -3.07
CA ALA A 195 18.03 7.45 -1.62
C ALA A 195 17.88 6.00 -1.17
N GLY A 196 16.81 5.32 -1.57
CA GLY A 196 16.56 3.93 -1.22
C GLY A 196 17.61 2.98 -1.78
N PHE A 197 17.96 3.14 -3.07
CA PHE A 197 19.02 2.34 -3.70
C PHE A 197 20.37 2.56 -3.00
N GLY A 198 20.74 3.82 -2.73
CA GLY A 198 22.02 4.16 -2.08
C GLY A 198 22.11 3.58 -0.66
N VAL A 199 21.09 3.80 0.17
CA VAL A 199 21.05 3.27 1.55
C VAL A 199 21.03 1.73 1.54
N GLY A 200 20.21 1.12 0.67
CA GLY A 200 20.12 -0.33 0.53
C GLY A 200 21.44 -0.94 0.08
N LEU A 201 22.14 -0.31 -0.87
CA LEU A 201 23.45 -0.76 -1.34
C LEU A 201 24.51 -0.69 -0.24
N ILE A 202 24.58 0.43 0.50
CA ILE A 202 25.50 0.59 1.63
C ILE A 202 25.22 -0.49 2.68
N ALA A 203 23.95 -0.71 3.01
CA ALA A 203 23.56 -1.72 3.98
C ALA A 203 23.97 -3.13 3.56
N VAL A 204 23.77 -3.51 2.27
CA VAL A 204 24.25 -4.79 1.73
C VAL A 204 25.77 -4.92 1.80
N MET A 205 26.49 -3.85 1.46
CA MET A 205 27.97 -3.87 1.51
C MET A 205 28.49 -4.09 2.95
N ILE A 206 27.86 -3.44 3.94
CA ILE A 206 28.21 -3.63 5.34
C ILE A 206 27.81 -5.04 5.82
N ALA A 207 26.60 -5.50 5.49
CA ALA A 207 26.11 -6.83 5.85
C ALA A 207 27.01 -7.94 5.30
N GLY A 208 27.55 -7.78 4.09
CA GLY A 208 28.48 -8.74 3.50
C GLY A 208 29.81 -8.89 4.27
N THR A 209 30.17 -7.95 5.15
CA THR A 209 31.35 -8.03 6.02
C THR A 209 31.09 -8.70 7.36
N SER A 210 29.80 -8.95 7.71
CA SER A 210 29.39 -9.58 8.97
C SER A 210 28.99 -11.04 8.75
N GLU A 211 29.22 -11.87 9.75
CA GLU A 211 28.68 -13.22 9.83
C GLU A 211 27.62 -13.36 10.93
N ASP A 212 27.27 -12.24 11.59
CA ASP A 212 26.27 -12.18 12.64
C ASP A 212 24.90 -11.81 12.07
N HIS A 213 23.97 -12.76 12.11
CA HIS A 213 22.60 -12.59 11.62
C HIS A 213 21.82 -11.47 12.32
N LEU A 214 22.16 -11.13 13.58
CA LEU A 214 21.52 -10.00 14.28
C LEU A 214 21.99 -8.67 13.71
N VAL A 215 23.28 -8.53 13.39
CA VAL A 215 23.84 -7.35 12.72
C VAL A 215 23.28 -7.23 11.31
N GLU A 216 23.22 -8.33 10.56
CA GLU A 216 22.63 -8.38 9.23
C GLU A 216 21.17 -7.90 9.27
N THR A 217 20.37 -8.38 10.23
CA THR A 217 18.96 -7.98 10.39
C THR A 217 18.82 -6.51 10.81
N ALA A 218 19.63 -6.06 11.78
CA ALA A 218 19.62 -4.66 12.22
C ALA A 218 19.94 -3.69 11.06
N LEU A 219 20.84 -4.06 10.15
CA LEU A 219 21.13 -3.28 8.94
C LEU A 219 19.92 -3.19 8.01
N THR A 220 19.09 -4.25 7.91
CA THR A 220 17.86 -4.16 7.13
C THR A 220 16.86 -3.19 7.75
N VAL A 221 16.78 -3.11 9.09
CA VAL A 221 15.93 -2.14 9.79
C VAL A 221 16.43 -0.71 9.53
N VAL A 222 17.73 -0.48 9.63
CA VAL A 222 18.33 0.81 9.31
C VAL A 222 18.09 1.17 7.85
N ALA A 223 18.15 0.21 6.93
CA ALA A 223 17.86 0.46 5.52
C ALA A 223 16.39 0.82 5.28
N ALA A 224 15.45 0.12 5.89
CA ALA A 224 14.02 0.36 5.72
C ALA A 224 13.60 1.75 6.21
N PHE A 225 13.88 2.05 7.49
CA PHE A 225 13.48 3.32 8.10
C PHE A 225 14.44 4.47 7.71
N GLY A 226 15.74 4.19 7.62
CA GLY A 226 16.73 5.21 7.26
C GLY A 226 16.55 5.74 5.85
N SER A 227 16.28 4.87 4.86
CA SER A 227 16.01 5.33 3.49
C SER A 227 14.74 6.16 3.42
N PHE A 228 13.70 5.76 4.13
CA PHE A 228 12.43 6.48 4.23
C PHE A 228 12.67 7.90 4.79
N LEU A 229 13.25 8.00 5.99
CA LEU A 229 13.49 9.27 6.67
C LEU A 229 14.45 10.19 5.90
N ILE A 230 15.49 9.64 5.29
CA ILE A 230 16.42 10.41 4.45
C ILE A 230 15.68 10.99 3.25
N ALA A 231 14.87 10.21 2.55
CA ALA A 231 14.11 10.69 1.41
C ALA A 231 13.13 11.81 1.81
N GLU A 232 12.34 11.62 2.86
CA GLU A 232 11.40 12.64 3.37
C GLU A 232 12.12 13.92 3.80
N HIS A 233 13.27 13.81 4.45
CA HIS A 233 14.07 14.98 4.85
C HIS A 233 14.51 15.84 3.65
N PHE A 234 14.77 15.22 2.50
CA PHE A 234 15.10 15.93 1.27
C PHE A 234 13.91 16.25 0.36
N GLY A 235 12.67 16.07 0.85
CA GLY A 235 11.45 16.30 0.08
C GLY A 235 11.23 15.29 -1.05
N ALA A 236 11.85 14.11 -0.95
CA ALA A 236 11.65 12.99 -1.86
C ALA A 236 10.70 11.95 -1.24
N SER A 237 10.19 11.01 -2.05
CA SER A 237 9.23 10.01 -1.58
C SER A 237 9.88 8.94 -0.69
N GLY A 238 9.55 8.94 0.61
CA GLY A 238 9.93 7.88 1.55
C GLY A 238 9.36 6.53 1.17
N VAL A 239 8.14 6.49 0.60
CA VAL A 239 7.50 5.27 0.08
C VAL A 239 8.38 4.61 -0.98
N LEU A 240 8.78 5.37 -2.02
CA LEU A 240 9.66 4.85 -3.08
C LEU A 240 11.05 4.50 -2.56
N ALA A 241 11.57 5.23 -1.56
CA ALA A 241 12.85 4.94 -0.95
C ALA A 241 12.83 3.61 -0.21
N SER A 242 11.81 3.34 0.61
CA SER A 242 11.66 2.07 1.32
C SER A 242 11.54 0.88 0.35
N VAL A 243 10.76 1.06 -0.74
CA VAL A 243 10.64 0.06 -1.81
C VAL A 243 11.98 -0.20 -2.50
N ALA A 244 12.70 0.86 -2.89
CA ALA A 244 13.99 0.73 -3.57
C ALA A 244 15.05 0.09 -2.65
N ALA A 245 15.07 0.43 -1.36
CA ALA A 245 15.96 -0.19 -0.37
C ALA A 245 15.64 -1.67 -0.19
N GLY A 246 14.36 -2.03 -0.03
CA GLY A 246 13.90 -3.41 0.11
C GLY A 246 14.25 -4.26 -1.11
N MET A 247 13.99 -3.75 -2.33
CA MET A 247 14.37 -4.42 -3.57
C MET A 247 15.89 -4.60 -3.71
N THR A 248 16.67 -3.59 -3.32
CA THR A 248 18.14 -3.63 -3.39
C THR A 248 18.68 -4.69 -2.43
N MET A 249 18.28 -4.64 -1.18
CA MET A 249 18.69 -5.63 -0.18
C MET A 249 18.17 -7.03 -0.48
N GLY A 250 16.93 -7.15 -0.94
CA GLY A 250 16.34 -8.41 -1.38
C GLY A 250 17.15 -9.06 -2.49
N ASN A 251 17.41 -8.33 -3.56
CA ASN A 251 18.01 -8.90 -4.76
C ASN A 251 19.54 -8.99 -4.73
N LEU A 252 20.24 -8.11 -4.03
CA LEU A 252 21.69 -8.16 -3.93
C LEU A 252 22.19 -8.88 -2.66
N GLY A 253 21.42 -8.83 -1.55
CA GLY A 253 21.81 -9.40 -0.27
C GLY A 253 21.12 -10.72 0.05
N VAL A 254 19.78 -10.72 0.11
CA VAL A 254 19.00 -11.81 0.69
C VAL A 254 18.72 -12.95 -0.31
N LEU A 255 18.34 -12.64 -1.54
CA LEU A 255 17.85 -13.62 -2.52
C LEU A 255 18.95 -14.19 -3.43
N MET A 256 20.15 -13.57 -3.47
CA MET A 256 21.27 -14.05 -4.30
C MET A 256 22.18 -15.04 -3.57
N PRO A 257 22.70 -16.06 -4.28
CA PRO A 257 23.75 -16.94 -3.75
C PRO A 257 25.04 -16.16 -3.54
N LYS A 258 25.75 -16.47 -2.44
CA LYS A 258 27.01 -15.84 -2.01
C LYS A 258 28.12 -15.81 -3.06
N GLU A 259 28.05 -16.72 -4.02
CA GLU A 259 29.13 -16.95 -5.02
C GLU A 259 29.25 -15.86 -6.10
N ARG A 260 28.23 -14.99 -6.26
CA ARG A 260 28.17 -14.09 -7.42
C ARG A 260 28.77 -12.70 -7.22
N PHE A 261 28.80 -12.15 -5.99
CA PHE A 261 29.32 -10.80 -5.72
C PHE A 261 30.04 -10.61 -4.38
N GLY A 262 30.12 -11.67 -3.53
CA GLY A 262 30.73 -11.54 -2.19
C GLY A 262 29.94 -10.65 -1.21
N LEU A 263 28.78 -10.15 -1.60
CA LEU A 263 27.98 -9.16 -0.88
C LEU A 263 26.74 -9.77 -0.21
N SER A 264 26.59 -11.10 -0.18
CA SER A 264 25.36 -11.73 0.29
C SER A 264 25.34 -11.95 1.79
N ILE A 265 24.16 -11.78 2.37
CA ILE A 265 23.79 -12.19 3.73
C ILE A 265 24.01 -13.70 3.90
N THR A 266 24.40 -14.12 5.11
CA THR A 266 24.60 -15.55 5.42
C THR A 266 23.32 -16.37 5.23
N PRO A 267 23.38 -17.68 4.91
CA PRO A 267 22.17 -18.50 4.77
C PRO A 267 21.29 -18.51 6.02
N HIS A 268 21.89 -18.47 7.21
CA HIS A 268 21.17 -18.36 8.47
C HIS A 268 20.54 -16.98 8.64
N GLY A 269 21.30 -15.92 8.39
CA GLY A 269 20.81 -14.53 8.43
C GLY A 269 19.67 -14.29 7.44
N ARG A 270 19.73 -14.90 6.25
CA ARG A 270 18.64 -14.82 5.27
C ARG A 270 17.31 -15.32 5.82
N ALA A 271 17.29 -16.51 6.42
CA ALA A 271 16.06 -17.05 7.01
C ALA A 271 15.54 -16.14 8.11
N PHE A 272 16.44 -15.69 8.99
CA PHE A 272 16.10 -14.82 10.10
C PHE A 272 15.58 -13.44 9.64
N VAL A 273 16.19 -12.81 8.64
CA VAL A 273 15.72 -11.55 8.05
C VAL A 273 14.31 -11.68 7.49
N LEU A 274 14.04 -12.76 6.72
CA LEU A 274 12.71 -12.96 6.12
C LEU A 274 11.64 -13.18 7.20
N GLU A 275 11.91 -14.01 8.22
CA GLU A 275 10.99 -14.25 9.32
C GLU A 275 10.76 -13.01 10.17
N PHE A 276 11.83 -12.22 10.44
CA PHE A 276 11.72 -10.95 11.15
C PHE A 276 10.80 -9.96 10.41
N TRP A 277 10.98 -9.79 9.09
CA TRP A 277 10.17 -8.84 8.32
C TRP A 277 8.72 -9.33 8.13
N GLU A 278 8.49 -10.62 7.99
CA GLU A 278 7.13 -11.20 8.01
C GLU A 278 6.43 -10.90 9.35
N PHE A 279 7.15 -11.04 10.46
CA PHE A 279 6.61 -10.71 11.79
C PHE A 279 6.39 -9.18 11.96
N ALA A 280 7.33 -8.35 11.53
CA ALA A 280 7.21 -6.90 11.59
C ALA A 280 6.00 -6.39 10.75
N ALA A 281 5.83 -6.92 9.54
CA ALA A 281 4.68 -6.63 8.69
C ALA A 281 3.37 -7.11 9.32
N PHE A 282 3.35 -8.30 9.96
CA PHE A 282 2.19 -8.78 10.71
C PHE A 282 1.80 -7.82 11.84
N LEU A 283 2.76 -7.31 12.62
CA LEU A 283 2.50 -6.33 13.68
C LEU A 283 1.97 -5.02 13.12
N ALA A 284 2.61 -4.47 12.09
CA ALA A 284 2.22 -3.23 11.43
C ALA A 284 0.79 -3.32 10.86
N ASN A 285 0.49 -4.39 10.13
CA ASN A 285 -0.86 -4.65 9.61
C ASN A 285 -1.88 -4.80 10.73
N SER A 286 -1.55 -5.54 11.78
CA SER A 286 -2.45 -5.74 12.92
C SER A 286 -2.83 -4.44 13.59
N LEU A 287 -1.82 -3.60 13.84
CA LEU A 287 -2.01 -2.30 14.47
C LEU A 287 -2.87 -1.40 13.59
N VAL A 288 -2.50 -1.22 12.32
CA VAL A 288 -3.19 -0.27 11.46
C VAL A 288 -4.64 -0.66 11.18
N PHE A 289 -4.94 -1.94 10.90
CA PHE A 289 -6.33 -2.35 10.62
C PHE A 289 -7.21 -2.33 11.86
N LEU A 290 -6.68 -2.60 13.06
CA LEU A 290 -7.40 -2.38 14.32
C LEU A 290 -7.73 -0.89 14.53
N LEU A 291 -6.75 -0.01 14.28
CA LEU A 291 -6.95 1.43 14.44
C LEU A 291 -7.88 2.01 13.37
N ILE A 292 -7.82 1.52 12.14
CA ILE A 292 -8.78 1.85 11.07
C ILE A 292 -10.20 1.50 11.54
N GLY A 293 -10.41 0.28 12.04
CA GLY A 293 -11.71 -0.13 12.56
C GLY A 293 -12.18 0.75 13.72
N SER A 294 -11.29 1.10 14.65
CA SER A 294 -11.59 1.99 15.77
C SER A 294 -11.95 3.41 15.29
N ALA A 295 -11.22 3.96 14.33
CA ALA A 295 -11.48 5.28 13.76
C ALA A 295 -12.81 5.32 13.00
N MET A 296 -13.15 4.27 12.26
CA MET A 296 -14.43 4.15 11.55
C MET A 296 -15.64 4.26 12.47
N ALA A 297 -15.55 3.75 13.70
CA ALA A 297 -16.64 3.84 14.66
C ALA A 297 -16.90 5.27 15.15
N THR A 298 -15.98 6.19 14.97
CA THR A 298 -16.08 7.60 15.41
C THR A 298 -16.49 8.55 14.28
N ILE A 299 -16.49 8.09 13.03
CA ILE A 299 -16.82 8.91 11.86
C ILE A 299 -18.32 8.98 11.67
N ASP A 300 -18.83 10.20 11.51
CA ASP A 300 -20.23 10.45 11.17
C ASP A 300 -20.45 10.36 9.65
N PHE A 301 -20.68 9.13 9.18
CA PHE A 301 -20.99 8.87 7.78
C PHE A 301 -22.33 9.46 7.33
N ALA A 302 -23.25 9.80 8.27
CA ALA A 302 -24.53 10.37 7.92
C ALA A 302 -24.41 11.81 7.40
N ARG A 303 -23.34 12.51 7.76
CA ARG A 303 -23.06 13.88 7.33
C ARG A 303 -23.00 14.03 5.80
N GLU A 304 -22.38 13.06 5.11
CA GLU A 304 -22.25 13.05 3.64
C GLU A 304 -23.50 12.53 2.93
N GLY A 305 -24.29 11.72 3.62
CA GLY A 305 -25.44 11.04 3.06
C GLY A 305 -25.07 9.77 2.26
N ILE A 306 -25.97 8.79 2.35
CA ILE A 306 -25.75 7.44 1.76
C ILE A 306 -25.56 7.51 0.23
N LEU A 307 -26.25 8.42 -0.46
CA LEU A 307 -26.17 8.53 -1.92
C LEU A 307 -24.78 9.01 -2.36
N ALA A 308 -24.23 10.04 -1.69
CA ALA A 308 -22.91 10.58 -2.00
C ALA A 308 -21.82 9.51 -1.74
N LEU A 309 -21.87 8.84 -0.59
CA LEU A 309 -20.93 7.77 -0.27
C LEU A 309 -21.00 6.60 -1.25
N THR A 310 -22.22 6.20 -1.65
CA THR A 310 -22.39 5.14 -2.67
C THR A 310 -21.80 5.56 -4.01
N LEU A 311 -21.98 6.80 -4.40
CA LEU A 311 -21.40 7.35 -5.63
C LEU A 311 -19.87 7.38 -5.56
N VAL A 312 -19.28 7.83 -4.44
CA VAL A 312 -17.83 7.84 -4.24
C VAL A 312 -17.26 6.41 -4.35
N ILE A 313 -17.89 5.42 -3.72
CA ILE A 313 -17.50 4.01 -3.82
C ILE A 313 -17.60 3.53 -5.27
N ALA A 314 -18.70 3.84 -5.96
CA ALA A 314 -18.89 3.47 -7.37
C ALA A 314 -17.83 4.10 -8.27
N LEU A 315 -17.47 5.38 -8.04
CA LEU A 315 -16.41 6.07 -8.77
C LEU A 315 -15.04 5.44 -8.51
N ALA A 316 -14.74 5.03 -7.28
CA ALA A 316 -13.50 4.34 -6.95
C ALA A 316 -13.40 2.97 -7.67
N LEU A 317 -14.50 2.21 -7.73
CA LEU A 317 -14.58 0.95 -8.47
C LEU A 317 -14.47 1.16 -9.98
N LEU A 318 -15.13 2.18 -10.52
CA LEU A 318 -15.04 2.56 -11.94
C LEU A 318 -13.63 3.04 -12.29
N GLY A 319 -13.02 3.88 -11.47
CA GLY A 319 -11.64 4.33 -11.65
C GLY A 319 -10.67 3.14 -11.70
N ARG A 320 -10.84 2.17 -10.81
CA ARG A 320 -10.05 0.92 -10.85
C ARG A 320 -10.31 0.10 -12.11
N ALA A 321 -11.56 0.03 -12.59
CA ALA A 321 -11.88 -0.65 -13.82
C ALA A 321 -11.18 0.02 -15.04
N VAL A 322 -11.24 1.35 -15.12
CA VAL A 322 -10.57 2.12 -16.18
C VAL A 322 -9.04 2.04 -16.06
N ALA A 323 -8.49 1.89 -14.87
CA ALA A 323 -7.06 1.65 -14.66
C ALA A 323 -6.62 0.26 -15.17
N VAL A 324 -7.42 -0.79 -14.93
CA VAL A 324 -7.00 -2.17 -15.24
C VAL A 324 -7.32 -2.56 -16.68
N TYR A 325 -8.59 -2.47 -17.11
CA TYR A 325 -9.00 -3.06 -18.38
C TYR A 325 -8.39 -2.39 -19.61
N PRO A 326 -8.38 -1.05 -19.78
CA PRO A 326 -7.77 -0.42 -20.94
C PRO A 326 -6.27 -0.62 -21.01
N VAL A 327 -5.56 -0.56 -19.86
CA VAL A 327 -4.13 -0.79 -19.82
C VAL A 327 -3.81 -2.24 -20.20
N CYS A 328 -4.55 -3.22 -19.68
CA CYS A 328 -4.39 -4.62 -20.08
C CYS A 328 -4.75 -4.87 -21.55
N LEU A 329 -5.74 -4.16 -22.09
CA LEU A 329 -6.13 -4.25 -23.51
C LEU A 329 -4.99 -3.82 -24.43
N ALA A 330 -4.22 -2.80 -24.05
CA ALA A 330 -3.05 -2.36 -24.82
C ALA A 330 -1.98 -3.47 -24.98
N PHE A 331 -1.92 -4.42 -24.04
CA PHE A 331 -1.00 -5.55 -24.08
C PHE A 331 -1.58 -6.83 -24.69
N LEU A 332 -2.84 -6.83 -25.16
CA LEU A 332 -3.56 -8.05 -25.59
C LEU A 332 -2.82 -8.86 -26.65
N ARG A 333 -2.11 -8.18 -27.58
CA ARG A 333 -1.37 -8.83 -28.68
C ARG A 333 0.14 -8.95 -28.39
N SER A 334 0.56 -8.78 -27.16
CA SER A 334 1.96 -8.84 -26.74
C SER A 334 2.26 -10.06 -25.89
N ARG A 335 3.54 -10.32 -25.64
CA ARG A 335 3.99 -11.35 -24.68
C ARG A 335 3.51 -11.07 -23.24
N TRP A 336 3.06 -9.86 -22.97
CA TRP A 336 2.58 -9.41 -21.66
C TRP A 336 1.06 -9.50 -21.52
N ALA A 337 0.35 -10.11 -22.47
CA ALA A 337 -1.08 -10.29 -22.37
C ALA A 337 -1.50 -10.90 -21.02
N ILE A 338 -2.49 -10.29 -20.38
CA ILE A 338 -3.06 -10.73 -19.12
C ILE A 338 -4.45 -11.28 -19.40
N PRO A 339 -4.75 -12.55 -19.08
CA PRO A 339 -6.08 -13.15 -19.31
C PRO A 339 -7.19 -12.40 -18.56
N LEU A 340 -8.38 -12.34 -19.17
CA LEU A 340 -9.51 -11.55 -18.65
C LEU A 340 -9.92 -11.96 -17.22
N ASN A 341 -9.87 -13.25 -16.89
CA ASN A 341 -10.15 -13.72 -15.54
C ASN A 341 -9.14 -13.19 -14.51
N GLN A 342 -7.86 -13.01 -14.89
CA GLN A 342 -6.85 -12.39 -14.05
C GLN A 342 -7.09 -10.87 -13.93
N GLN A 343 -7.50 -10.20 -15.01
CA GLN A 343 -7.88 -8.78 -14.98
C GLN A 343 -9.06 -8.54 -14.03
N HIS A 344 -10.07 -9.41 -14.04
CA HIS A 344 -11.18 -9.33 -13.09
C HIS A 344 -10.72 -9.48 -11.63
N LEU A 345 -9.76 -10.35 -11.35
CA LEU A 345 -9.19 -10.46 -10.01
C LEU A 345 -8.38 -9.22 -9.64
N MET A 346 -7.60 -8.66 -10.55
CA MET A 346 -6.85 -7.42 -10.31
C MET A 346 -7.76 -6.22 -10.07
N TRP A 347 -8.89 -6.15 -10.80
CA TRP A 347 -9.91 -5.13 -10.58
C TRP A 347 -10.58 -5.26 -9.22
N TRP A 348 -11.12 -6.42 -8.89
CA TRP A 348 -11.85 -6.64 -7.64
C TRP A 348 -10.92 -6.71 -6.41
N GLY A 349 -9.72 -7.22 -6.61
CA GLY A 349 -8.69 -7.39 -5.59
C GLY A 349 -7.86 -6.14 -5.31
N GLY A 350 -8.04 -5.04 -6.05
CA GLY A 350 -7.43 -3.74 -5.75
C GLY A 350 -8.11 -3.09 -4.55
N LEU A 351 -7.91 -3.67 -3.36
CA LEU A 351 -8.44 -3.14 -2.10
C LEU A 351 -7.82 -1.78 -1.78
N ARG A 352 -8.53 -0.93 -1.08
CA ARG A 352 -7.98 0.32 -0.56
C ARG A 352 -7.58 0.09 0.90
N GLY A 353 -6.41 0.59 1.29
CA GLY A 353 -5.81 0.24 2.57
C GLY A 353 -5.24 1.43 3.33
N ALA A 354 -4.18 1.13 4.09
CA ALA A 354 -3.57 2.05 5.04
C ALA A 354 -3.02 3.32 4.39
N LEU A 355 -2.38 3.22 3.21
CA LEU A 355 -1.77 4.38 2.55
C LEU A 355 -2.83 5.43 2.16
N ALA A 356 -3.98 5.03 1.62
CA ALA A 356 -5.04 5.97 1.28
C ALA A 356 -5.50 6.78 2.50
N LEU A 357 -5.60 6.15 3.68
CA LEU A 357 -5.96 6.83 4.92
C LEU A 357 -4.82 7.68 5.48
N ALA A 358 -3.57 7.21 5.36
CA ALA A 358 -2.41 8.00 5.75
C ALA A 358 -2.36 9.34 4.99
N LEU A 359 -2.52 9.27 3.66
CA LEU A 359 -2.56 10.46 2.80
C LEU A 359 -3.77 11.35 3.11
N ALA A 360 -4.94 10.76 3.42
CA ALA A 360 -6.12 11.55 3.83
C ALA A 360 -5.91 12.26 5.16
N LEU A 361 -5.25 11.63 6.13
CA LEU A 361 -4.94 12.24 7.43
C LEU A 361 -3.86 13.32 7.33
N ALA A 362 -2.99 13.27 6.31
CA ALA A 362 -1.96 14.28 6.04
C ALA A 362 -2.49 15.57 5.42
N LEU A 363 -3.77 15.63 5.06
CA LEU A 363 -4.33 16.78 4.35
C LEU A 363 -4.22 18.07 5.17
N PRO A 364 -3.79 19.19 4.55
CA PRO A 364 -3.76 20.51 5.17
C PRO A 364 -5.14 20.90 5.72
N ALA A 365 -5.15 21.61 6.83
CA ALA A 365 -6.40 22.01 7.51
C ALA A 365 -7.25 23.01 6.68
N ASP A 366 -6.61 23.75 5.82
CA ASP A 366 -7.18 24.77 4.93
C ASP A 366 -7.67 24.23 3.59
N LEU A 367 -7.41 22.93 3.29
CA LEU A 367 -7.89 22.33 2.05
C LEU A 367 -9.43 22.30 2.02
N PRO A 368 -10.07 22.82 0.96
CA PRO A 368 -11.52 22.76 0.82
C PRO A 368 -12.05 21.33 0.93
N ARG A 369 -13.17 21.13 1.62
CA ARG A 369 -13.80 19.82 1.82
C ARG A 369 -12.92 18.74 2.46
N ARG A 370 -11.93 19.12 3.28
CA ARG A 370 -11.03 18.18 3.95
C ARG A 370 -11.79 17.08 4.72
N ASP A 371 -12.84 17.47 5.48
CA ASP A 371 -13.64 16.51 6.24
C ASP A 371 -14.40 15.55 5.34
N ASP A 372 -14.94 16.05 4.21
CA ASP A 372 -15.67 15.24 3.22
C ASP A 372 -14.71 14.22 2.54
N ILE A 373 -13.47 14.65 2.28
CA ILE A 373 -12.40 13.75 1.79
C ILE A 373 -12.11 12.65 2.80
N LEU A 374 -11.97 13.00 4.10
CA LEU A 374 -11.72 12.03 5.16
C LEU A 374 -12.86 11.02 5.28
N ILE A 375 -14.10 11.48 5.38
CA ILE A 375 -15.29 10.60 5.48
C ILE A 375 -15.39 9.68 4.28
N SER A 376 -15.18 10.22 3.07
CA SER A 376 -15.21 9.47 1.81
C SER A 376 -14.09 8.43 1.73
N ALA A 377 -12.86 8.76 2.15
CA ALA A 377 -11.73 7.83 2.18
C ALA A 377 -12.02 6.67 3.13
N PHE A 378 -12.50 6.95 4.34
CA PHE A 378 -12.88 5.91 5.28
C PHE A 378 -14.02 5.04 4.76
N ALA A 379 -15.03 5.62 4.08
CA ALA A 379 -16.14 4.85 3.51
C ALA A 379 -15.67 3.90 2.40
N VAL A 380 -14.78 4.35 1.50
CA VAL A 380 -14.22 3.51 0.45
C VAL A 380 -13.32 2.40 1.04
N VAL A 381 -12.49 2.72 2.03
CA VAL A 381 -11.65 1.72 2.71
C VAL A 381 -12.51 0.70 3.46
N ALA A 382 -13.57 1.15 4.16
CA ALA A 382 -14.54 0.27 4.82
C ALA A 382 -15.18 -0.73 3.85
N PHE A 383 -15.73 -0.20 2.75
CA PHE A 383 -16.30 -1.02 1.70
C PHE A 383 -15.28 -2.01 1.13
N SER A 384 -14.09 -1.53 0.87
CA SER A 384 -13.01 -2.31 0.27
C SER A 384 -12.60 -3.46 1.19
N VAL A 385 -12.27 -3.18 2.44
CA VAL A 385 -11.84 -4.21 3.39
C VAL A 385 -12.98 -5.18 3.69
N ILE A 386 -14.19 -4.69 3.98
CA ILE A 386 -15.31 -5.54 4.41
C ILE A 386 -15.93 -6.26 3.21
N VAL A 387 -16.39 -5.53 2.19
CA VAL A 387 -17.16 -6.14 1.09
C VAL A 387 -16.24 -6.85 0.10
N GLN A 388 -15.26 -6.15 -0.45
CA GLN A 388 -14.34 -6.78 -1.40
C GLN A 388 -13.48 -7.85 -0.72
N GLY A 389 -12.98 -7.59 0.50
CA GLY A 389 -12.21 -8.56 1.27
C GLY A 389 -12.98 -9.86 1.54
N LEU A 390 -14.24 -9.79 2.01
CA LEU A 390 -15.09 -10.97 2.25
C LEU A 390 -15.48 -11.70 0.96
N THR A 391 -15.61 -11.00 -0.15
CA THR A 391 -16.02 -11.59 -1.43
C THR A 391 -14.86 -12.03 -2.31
N ALA A 392 -13.62 -11.64 -2.00
CA ALA A 392 -12.42 -12.03 -2.75
C ALA A 392 -12.25 -13.57 -2.88
N PRO A 393 -12.49 -14.40 -1.84
CA PRO A 393 -12.46 -15.86 -1.97
C PRO A 393 -13.50 -16.39 -2.96
N LEU A 394 -14.68 -15.77 -3.02
CA LEU A 394 -15.74 -16.13 -3.96
C LEU A 394 -15.34 -15.75 -5.39
N ALA A 395 -14.78 -14.56 -5.58
CA ALA A 395 -14.28 -14.10 -6.87
C ALA A 395 -13.19 -15.05 -7.40
N LEU A 396 -12.22 -15.45 -6.58
CA LEU A 396 -11.15 -16.37 -6.96
C LEU A 396 -11.70 -17.72 -7.46
N LYS A 397 -12.71 -18.25 -6.76
CA LYS A 397 -13.38 -19.50 -7.17
C LYS A 397 -14.20 -19.33 -8.46
N ALA A 398 -14.99 -18.27 -8.58
CA ALA A 398 -15.82 -17.99 -9.75
C ALA A 398 -14.97 -17.81 -11.01
N LEU A 399 -13.82 -17.18 -10.89
CA LEU A 399 -12.85 -16.95 -11.98
C LEU A 399 -12.01 -18.19 -12.32
N ARG A 400 -12.21 -19.31 -11.61
CA ARG A 400 -11.48 -20.59 -11.81
C ARG A 400 -9.96 -20.45 -11.74
N LEU A 401 -9.48 -19.57 -10.86
CA LEU A 401 -8.06 -19.32 -10.66
C LEU A 401 -7.45 -20.24 -9.59
N THR A 402 -8.28 -21.01 -8.86
CA THR A 402 -7.81 -22.03 -7.92
C THR A 402 -7.35 -23.28 -8.67
N PRO A 403 -6.20 -23.91 -8.28
CA PRO A 403 -5.80 -25.17 -8.86
C PRO A 403 -6.92 -26.21 -8.68
N LYS A 404 -7.19 -27.02 -9.72
CA LYS A 404 -8.07 -28.18 -9.57
C LYS A 404 -7.47 -29.09 -8.51
N ARG A 405 -8.21 -29.39 -7.45
CA ARG A 405 -7.82 -30.47 -6.53
C ARG A 405 -7.67 -31.75 -7.38
N ARG A 406 -6.43 -32.20 -7.52
CA ARG A 406 -6.14 -33.57 -7.99
C ARG A 406 -6.39 -34.54 -6.88
#